data_3be60e8ee47b006df7642f3959832f4a
#
_entry.id   3be60e8ee47b006df7642f3959832f4a
#
_cell.length_a   1.000
_cell.length_b   1.000
_cell.length_c   1.000
_cell.angle_alpha   90.00
_cell.angle_beta   90.00
_cell.angle_gamma   90.00
#
_symmetry.space_group_name_H-M   'P 1'
#
loop_
_entity.id
_entity.type
_entity.pdbx_description
1 polymer ?
#
loop_
_entity_poly.entity_id
_entity_poly.type
_entity_poly.pdbx_seq_one_letter_code
_entity_poly.pdbx_strand_id
1 'polypeptide(L)'
;MLHAIVHAADVQDRNGGLLLLATLFGKFPFLQKLLADSGYQGPIFAHGLAKILPYLKTEIIKRSDHARGFVRLPKRWIVERTIAWLNRCRRLAKDWENLNCSSLAFLKLASIRLMLRKLCNP
;
A
#
# COMPACT_ATOMS: atom_id res chain seq x y z
N MET A 1 -5.47 8.24 0.93
CA MET A 1 -4.09 7.69 0.86
C MET A 1 -3.18 8.58 1.70
N LEU A 2 -2.49 8.01 2.71
CA LEU A 2 -1.62 8.79 3.59
C LEU A 2 -0.26 9.07 2.92
N HIS A 3 0.32 8.05 2.32
CA HIS A 3 1.62 8.15 1.66
C HIS A 3 1.75 7.12 0.54
N ALA A 4 2.66 7.35 -0.39
CA ALA A 4 3.02 6.42 -1.45
C ALA A 4 4.44 6.73 -1.96
N ILE A 5 5.10 5.71 -2.46
CA ILE A 5 6.35 5.84 -3.22
C ILE A 5 6.20 5.08 -4.53
N VAL A 6 7.02 5.43 -5.50
CA VAL A 6 7.17 4.70 -6.76
C VAL A 6 8.63 4.30 -6.87
N HIS A 7 8.89 3.05 -7.16
CA HIS A 7 10.23 2.50 -7.37
C HIS A 7 10.26 1.64 -8.63
N ALA A 8 11.45 1.28 -9.08
CA ALA A 8 11.62 0.41 -10.24
C ALA A 8 11.02 -0.99 -10.00
N ALA A 9 10.55 -1.64 -11.06
CA ALA A 9 9.83 -2.91 -10.97
C ALA A 9 10.70 -4.11 -10.51
N ASP A 10 12.02 -3.97 -10.53
CA ASP A 10 12.98 -4.95 -10.04
C ASP A 10 13.11 -4.97 -8.50
N VAL A 11 12.59 -3.96 -7.82
CA VAL A 11 12.56 -3.92 -6.36
C VAL A 11 11.47 -4.85 -5.82
N GLN A 12 11.86 -5.83 -5.01
CA GLN A 12 10.90 -6.74 -4.40
C GLN A 12 9.93 -6.01 -3.47
N ASP A 13 8.67 -6.47 -3.42
CA ASP A 13 7.60 -5.87 -2.62
C ASP A 13 8.00 -5.65 -1.15
N ARG A 14 8.67 -6.61 -0.53
CA ARG A 14 9.16 -6.50 0.85
C ARG A 14 10.13 -5.34 1.05
N ASN A 15 11.05 -5.18 0.12
CA ASN A 15 12.03 -4.10 0.16
C ASN A 15 11.35 -2.75 -0.12
N GLY A 16 10.48 -2.69 -1.13
CA GLY A 16 9.66 -1.52 -1.41
C GLY A 16 8.78 -1.13 -0.23
N GLY A 17 8.18 -2.11 0.46
CA GLY A 17 7.41 -1.88 1.67
C GLY A 17 8.23 -1.28 2.80
N LEU A 18 9.46 -1.77 3.05
CA LEU A 18 10.36 -1.19 4.05
C LEU A 18 10.80 0.22 3.69
N LEU A 19 11.08 0.50 2.42
CA LEU A 19 11.38 1.85 1.93
C LEU A 19 10.21 2.81 2.19
N LEU A 20 8.98 2.38 1.87
CA LEU A 20 7.78 3.16 2.15
C LEU A 20 7.65 3.47 3.65
N LEU A 21 7.81 2.46 4.50
CA LEU A 21 7.69 2.60 5.95
C LEU A 21 8.79 3.49 6.54
N ALA A 22 10.00 3.45 6.00
CA ALA A 22 11.08 4.35 6.40
C ALA A 22 10.73 5.83 6.16
N THR A 23 9.99 6.13 5.08
CA THR A 23 9.53 7.49 4.80
C THR A 23 8.41 7.98 5.73
N LEU A 24 7.78 7.06 6.49
CA LEU A 24 6.73 7.39 7.46
C LEU A 24 7.27 7.73 8.85
N PHE A 25 8.55 7.49 9.10
CA PHE A 25 9.17 7.76 10.40
C PHE A 25 8.90 9.20 10.84
N GLY A 26 8.34 9.36 12.03
CA GLY A 26 8.01 10.66 12.62
C GLY A 26 6.83 11.42 11.99
N LYS A 27 6.27 10.94 10.85
CA LYS A 27 5.18 11.66 10.15
C LYS A 27 3.77 11.30 10.63
N PHE A 28 3.57 10.05 11.02
CA PHE A 28 2.24 9.53 11.38
C PHE A 28 2.28 8.73 12.69
N PRO A 29 2.49 9.40 13.84
CA PRO A 29 2.64 8.72 15.13
C PRO A 29 1.36 8.01 15.60
N PHE A 30 0.20 8.32 15.00
CA PHE A 30 -1.08 7.69 15.32
C PHE A 30 -1.28 6.32 14.65
N LEU A 31 -0.39 5.90 13.75
CA LEU A 31 -0.47 4.58 13.14
C LEU A 31 -0.13 3.50 14.16
N GLN A 32 -1.06 2.58 14.38
CA GLN A 32 -0.91 1.50 15.37
C GLN A 32 -0.77 0.13 14.74
N LYS A 33 -1.31 -0.05 13.53
CA LYS A 33 -1.42 -1.36 12.89
C LYS A 33 -1.17 -1.29 11.40
N LEU A 34 -0.34 -2.22 10.92
CA LEU A 34 -0.09 -2.47 9.51
C LEU A 34 -0.77 -3.78 9.10
N LEU A 35 -1.62 -3.71 8.11
CA LEU A 35 -2.20 -4.89 7.45
C LEU A 35 -1.43 -5.14 6.17
N ALA A 36 -0.90 -6.34 6.02
CA ALA A 36 -0.16 -6.73 4.82
C ALA A 36 -0.57 -8.14 4.37
N ASP A 37 -0.36 -8.45 3.10
CA ASP A 37 -0.60 -9.79 2.58
C ASP A 37 0.56 -10.76 2.88
N SER A 38 0.42 -12.01 2.44
CA SER A 38 1.43 -13.04 2.67
C SER A 38 2.78 -12.76 2.00
N GLY A 39 2.84 -11.89 1.00
CA GLY A 39 4.09 -11.48 0.34
C GLY A 39 5.05 -10.75 1.28
N TYR A 40 4.52 -10.12 2.32
CA TYR A 40 5.29 -9.40 3.35
C TYR A 40 5.63 -10.26 4.57
N GLN A 41 5.36 -11.56 4.51
CA GLN A 41 5.70 -12.48 5.59
C GLN A 41 7.21 -12.77 5.62
N GLY A 42 7.76 -12.96 6.82
CA GLY A 42 9.12 -13.43 7.02
C GLY A 42 9.95 -12.57 7.96
N PRO A 43 11.08 -13.11 8.43
CA PRO A 43 11.90 -12.46 9.44
C PRO A 43 12.55 -11.16 8.91
N ILE A 44 12.89 -11.09 7.63
CA ILE A 44 13.54 -9.92 7.03
C ILE A 44 12.63 -8.69 7.13
N PHE A 45 11.36 -8.84 6.75
CA PHE A 45 10.40 -7.74 6.84
C PHE A 45 10.10 -7.37 8.30
N ALA A 46 9.89 -8.37 9.16
CA ALA A 46 9.59 -8.16 10.58
C ALA A 46 10.75 -7.43 11.31
N HIS A 47 11.99 -7.85 11.08
CA HIS A 47 13.17 -7.20 11.66
C HIS A 47 13.38 -5.78 11.09
N GLY A 48 13.20 -5.59 9.79
CA GLY A 48 13.30 -4.27 9.16
C GLY A 48 12.25 -3.31 9.71
N LEU A 49 11.01 -3.76 9.85
CA LEU A 49 9.93 -2.96 10.42
C LEU A 49 10.18 -2.61 11.89
N ALA A 50 10.62 -3.56 12.70
CA ALA A 50 10.94 -3.33 14.12
C ALA A 50 12.04 -2.27 14.34
N LYS A 51 12.99 -2.16 13.38
CA LYS A 51 14.03 -1.13 13.41
C LYS A 51 13.50 0.25 13.02
N ILE A 52 12.57 0.31 12.06
CA ILE A 52 12.06 1.57 11.50
C ILE A 52 10.91 2.11 12.36
N LEU A 53 9.92 1.27 12.64
CA LEU A 53 8.68 1.64 13.35
C LEU A 53 8.35 0.59 14.42
N PRO A 54 9.06 0.59 15.55
CA PRO A 54 8.93 -0.46 16.59
C PRO A 54 7.54 -0.51 17.24
N TYR A 55 6.80 0.60 17.20
CA TYR A 55 5.43 0.68 17.75
C TYR A 55 4.35 0.13 16.82
N LEU A 56 4.66 -0.12 15.55
CA LEU A 56 3.69 -0.53 14.55
C LEU A 56 3.49 -2.06 14.58
N LYS A 57 2.30 -2.49 14.94
CA LYS A 57 1.94 -3.92 14.96
C LYS A 57 1.58 -4.39 13.56
N THR A 58 2.21 -5.46 13.09
CA THR A 58 1.90 -6.07 11.77
C THR A 58 0.92 -7.22 11.91
N GLU A 59 -0.11 -7.21 11.09
CA GLU A 59 -1.04 -8.34 10.90
C GLU A 59 -0.95 -8.83 9.46
N ILE A 60 -0.44 -10.04 9.25
CA ILE A 60 -0.37 -10.66 7.93
C ILE A 60 -1.69 -11.35 7.63
N ILE A 61 -2.35 -10.94 6.56
CA ILE A 61 -3.60 -11.54 6.10
C ILE A 61 -3.27 -12.69 5.17
N LYS A 62 -3.47 -13.92 5.67
CA LYS A 62 -3.22 -15.16 4.92
C LYS A 62 -4.53 -15.81 4.49
N ARG A 63 -4.46 -16.51 3.36
CA ARG A 63 -5.47 -17.49 3.01
C ARG A 63 -5.26 -18.73 3.88
N SER A 64 -6.34 -19.31 4.37
CA SER A 64 -6.26 -20.61 5.06
C SER A 64 -5.77 -21.69 4.08
N ASP A 65 -4.81 -22.51 4.50
CA ASP A 65 -4.28 -23.61 3.69
C ASP A 65 -5.34 -24.68 3.37
N HIS A 66 -6.39 -24.76 4.19
CA HIS A 66 -7.54 -25.65 3.99
C HIS A 66 -8.64 -25.05 3.11
N ALA A 67 -8.53 -23.81 2.70
CA ALA A 67 -9.54 -23.14 1.88
C ALA A 67 -9.49 -23.60 0.42
N ARG A 68 -10.52 -24.31 -0.04
CA ARG A 68 -10.73 -24.68 -1.45
C ARG A 68 -11.60 -23.60 -2.13
N GLY A 69 -11.25 -23.24 -3.37
CA GLY A 69 -12.01 -22.25 -4.15
C GLY A 69 -11.73 -20.79 -3.75
N PHE A 70 -12.62 -19.88 -4.15
CA PHE A 70 -12.51 -18.46 -3.85
C PHE A 70 -12.96 -18.17 -2.41
N VAL A 71 -12.06 -17.62 -1.58
CA VAL A 71 -12.36 -17.21 -0.20
C VAL A 71 -12.11 -15.71 -0.05
N ARG A 72 -13.13 -14.99 0.43
CA ARG A 72 -12.99 -13.56 0.77
C ARG A 72 -12.20 -13.44 2.06
N LEU A 73 -11.00 -12.88 1.97
CA LEU A 73 -10.18 -12.58 3.14
C LEU A 73 -10.68 -11.30 3.81
N PRO A 74 -10.89 -11.29 5.14
CA PRO A 74 -11.27 -10.09 5.87
C PRO A 74 -10.28 -8.96 5.63
N LYS A 75 -10.78 -7.72 5.48
CA LYS A 75 -9.98 -6.49 5.32
C LYS A 75 -9.17 -6.36 4.01
N ARG A 76 -8.92 -7.44 3.27
CA ARG A 76 -8.21 -7.36 1.98
C ARG A 76 -8.94 -6.48 0.95
N TRP A 77 -10.27 -6.53 0.95
CA TRP A 77 -11.10 -5.72 0.06
C TRP A 77 -10.85 -4.21 0.19
N ILE A 78 -10.32 -3.73 1.33
CA ILE A 78 -10.03 -2.30 1.55
C ILE A 78 -8.92 -1.84 0.60
N VAL A 79 -7.84 -2.60 0.50
CA VAL A 79 -6.72 -2.32 -0.40
C VAL A 79 -7.15 -2.47 -1.85
N GLU A 80 -7.80 -3.59 -2.18
CA GLU A 80 -8.28 -3.87 -3.53
C GLU A 80 -9.24 -2.79 -4.03
N ARG A 81 -10.15 -2.31 -3.19
CA ARG A 81 -11.07 -1.22 -3.51
C ARG A 81 -10.33 0.09 -3.79
N THR A 82 -9.34 0.42 -2.98
CA THR A 82 -8.56 1.66 -3.16
C THR A 82 -7.79 1.63 -4.47
N ILE A 83 -7.13 0.53 -4.79
CA ILE A 83 -6.43 0.34 -6.07
C ILE A 83 -7.41 0.40 -7.25
N ALA A 84 -8.57 -0.27 -7.15
CA ALA A 84 -9.58 -0.24 -8.19
C ALA A 84 -10.12 1.18 -8.47
N TRP A 85 -10.26 2.01 -7.44
CA TRP A 85 -10.66 3.41 -7.62
C TRP A 85 -9.57 4.24 -8.30
N LEU A 86 -8.31 4.04 -7.96
CA LEU A 86 -7.19 4.71 -8.59
C LEU A 86 -7.07 4.31 -10.07
N ASN A 87 -7.25 3.03 -10.39
CA ASN A 87 -7.19 2.51 -11.76
C ASN A 87 -8.31 3.03 -12.67
N ARG A 88 -9.38 3.61 -12.14
CA ARG A 88 -10.36 4.36 -12.94
C ARG A 88 -9.81 5.65 -13.55
N CYS A 89 -8.70 6.14 -13.05
CA CYS A 89 -7.97 7.24 -13.68
C CYS A 89 -7.15 6.67 -14.83
N ARG A 90 -7.49 7.01 -16.08
CA ARG A 90 -6.86 6.46 -17.30
C ARG A 90 -5.33 6.51 -17.26
N ARG A 91 -4.76 7.58 -16.67
CA ARG A 91 -3.32 7.76 -16.59
C ARG A 91 -2.63 6.74 -15.67
N LEU A 92 -3.35 6.15 -14.72
CA LEU A 92 -2.86 5.13 -13.79
C LEU A 92 -3.17 3.70 -14.23
N ALA A 93 -3.91 3.50 -15.33
CA ALA A 93 -4.27 2.18 -15.82
C ALA A 93 -3.07 1.40 -16.38
N LYS A 94 -2.04 2.11 -16.83
CA LYS A 94 -0.75 1.57 -17.29
C LYS A 94 0.36 2.50 -16.85
N ASP A 95 1.57 1.99 -16.79
CA ASP A 95 2.76 2.81 -16.58
C ASP A 95 3.16 3.50 -17.88
N TRP A 96 2.86 4.78 -17.96
CA TRP A 96 3.16 5.65 -19.09
C TRP A 96 4.34 6.57 -18.82
N GLU A 97 4.81 6.61 -17.59
CA GLU A 97 5.75 7.62 -17.14
C GLU A 97 7.18 7.05 -17.12
N ASN A 98 8.11 7.77 -17.72
CA ASN A 98 9.53 7.42 -17.68
C ASN A 98 10.20 7.77 -16.35
N LEU A 99 9.59 8.68 -15.59
CA LEU A 99 10.14 9.17 -14.32
C LEU A 99 9.23 8.78 -13.15
N ASN A 100 9.80 8.18 -12.12
CA ASN A 100 9.08 7.80 -10.90
C ASN A 100 8.42 9.01 -10.20
N CYS A 101 9.01 10.19 -10.27
CA CYS A 101 8.42 11.42 -9.72
C CYS A 101 7.14 11.82 -10.45
N SER A 102 7.07 11.64 -11.77
CA SER A 102 5.87 11.89 -12.56
C SER A 102 4.77 10.89 -12.24
N SER A 103 5.10 9.60 -12.16
CA SER A 103 4.17 8.55 -11.74
C SER A 103 3.59 8.85 -10.35
N LEU A 104 4.43 9.25 -9.40
CA LEU A 104 4.01 9.60 -8.04
C LEU A 104 3.12 10.84 -8.03
N ALA A 105 3.41 11.86 -8.85
CA ALA A 105 2.60 13.06 -8.96
C ALA A 105 1.19 12.73 -9.47
N PHE A 106 1.05 11.90 -10.51
CA PHE A 106 -0.25 11.44 -11.03
C PHE A 106 -1.03 10.62 -10.01
N LEU A 107 -0.34 9.74 -9.25
CA LEU A 107 -0.96 8.97 -8.18
C LEU A 107 -1.54 9.89 -7.09
N LYS A 108 -0.79 10.91 -6.68
CA LYS A 108 -1.25 11.91 -5.71
C LYS A 108 -2.44 12.71 -6.22
N LEU A 109 -2.40 13.18 -7.46
CA LEU A 109 -3.50 13.92 -8.10
C LEU A 109 -4.78 13.07 -8.18
N ALA A 110 -4.67 11.80 -8.58
CA ALA A 110 -5.79 10.88 -8.60
C ALA A 110 -6.39 10.66 -7.21
N SER A 111 -5.54 10.55 -6.19
CA SER A 111 -5.98 10.41 -4.79
C SER A 111 -6.70 11.65 -4.29
N ILE A 112 -6.19 12.84 -4.59
CA ILE A 112 -6.85 14.11 -4.26
C ILE A 112 -8.22 14.20 -4.94
N ARG A 113 -8.30 13.89 -6.22
CA ARG A 113 -9.57 13.86 -6.95
C ARG A 113 -10.58 12.93 -6.31
N LEU A 114 -10.16 11.72 -5.89
CA LEU A 114 -11.05 10.77 -5.22
C LEU A 114 -11.54 11.28 -3.86
N MET A 115 -10.67 11.93 -3.09
CA MET A 115 -11.03 12.51 -1.80
C MET A 115 -12.01 13.68 -1.97
N LEU A 116 -11.75 14.59 -2.91
CA LEU A 116 -12.65 15.71 -3.22
C LEU A 116 -14.03 15.22 -3.65
N ARG A 117 -14.10 14.21 -4.54
CA ARG A 117 -15.39 13.62 -4.93
C ARG A 117 -16.18 13.06 -3.76
N LYS A 118 -15.52 12.47 -2.78
CA LYS A 118 -16.19 11.96 -1.58
C LYS A 118 -16.65 13.06 -0.62
N LEU A 119 -15.94 14.19 -0.59
CA LEU A 119 -16.35 15.35 0.19
C LEU A 119 -17.56 16.06 -0.43
N CYS A 120 -17.58 16.18 -1.76
CA CYS A 120 -18.66 16.86 -2.49
C CYS A 120 -19.90 15.97 -2.68
N ASN A 121 -19.74 14.64 -2.73
CA ASN A 121 -20.80 13.65 -2.91
C ASN A 121 -20.59 12.52 -1.90
N PRO A 122 -20.96 12.73 -0.65
CA PRO A 122 -20.78 11.77 0.43
C PRO A 122 -21.63 10.50 0.27
#